data_56d35d6fb77ec6080f99fef17ba8685c
#
_entry.id   56d35d6fb77ec6080f99fef17ba8685c
#
_cell.length_a   1.000
_cell.length_b   1.000
_cell.length_c   1.000
_cell.angle_alpha   90.00
_cell.angle_beta   90.00
_cell.angle_gamma   90.00
#
_symmetry.space_group_name_H-M   'P 1'
#
loop_
_entity.id
_entity.type
_entity.pdbx_description
1 polymer ?
#
loop_
_entity_poly.entity_id
_entity_poly.type
_entity_poly.pdbx_seq_one_letter_code
_entity_poly.pdbx_strand_id
1 'polypeptide(L)'
;MLYYIYIGTNRIIIDHLSKITGGMFVAVSSSQKAAKVIDGIRERYNISILYEQTDVREADCIEISYLRKRYPRVYITLITEALKTENRKNYLQAGVNNTLPPHAEEEMFI
;
A
#
# COMPACT_ATOMS: atom_id res chain seq x y z
N MET A 1 11.87 4.04 12.45
CA MET A 1 10.90 5.05 11.96
C MET A 1 10.16 4.50 10.76
N LEU A 2 8.86 4.74 10.69
CA LEU A 2 7.99 4.19 9.66
C LEU A 2 7.84 5.19 8.50
N TYR A 3 7.96 4.68 7.29
CA TYR A 3 7.77 5.47 6.08
C TYR A 3 6.63 4.88 5.26
N TYR A 4 5.62 5.69 4.96
CA TYR A 4 4.46 5.26 4.19
C TYR A 4 4.64 5.62 2.72
N ILE A 5 4.40 4.64 1.85
CA ILE A 5 4.41 4.84 0.40
C ILE A 5 3.04 4.45 -0.14
N TYR A 6 2.31 5.44 -0.64
CA TYR A 6 1.00 5.23 -1.23
C TYR A 6 1.14 5.03 -2.73
N ILE A 7 0.58 3.94 -3.24
CA ILE A 7 0.56 3.66 -4.68
C ILE A 7 -0.85 3.86 -5.19
N GLY A 8 -1.08 4.92 -5.96
CA GLY A 8 -2.39 5.24 -6.50
C GLY A 8 -2.48 6.69 -6.92
N THR A 9 -3.66 7.08 -7.39
CA THR A 9 -3.89 8.40 -7.98
C THR A 9 -5.07 9.17 -7.39
N ASN A 10 -5.81 8.59 -6.45
CA ASN A 10 -6.97 9.26 -5.86
C ASN A 10 -6.52 10.30 -4.84
N ARG A 11 -6.60 11.58 -5.23
CA ARG A 11 -6.10 12.70 -4.42
C ARG A 11 -6.83 12.86 -3.11
N ILE A 12 -8.12 12.56 -3.05
CA ILE A 12 -8.91 12.67 -1.82
C ILE A 12 -8.39 11.68 -0.79
N ILE A 13 -8.15 10.43 -1.22
CA ILE A 13 -7.62 9.40 -0.34
C ILE A 13 -6.20 9.74 0.09
N ILE A 14 -5.36 10.16 -0.84
CA ILE A 14 -3.97 10.54 -0.57
C ILE A 14 -3.92 11.65 0.48
N ASP A 15 -4.71 12.71 0.30
CA ASP A 15 -4.72 13.83 1.24
C ASP A 15 -5.18 13.40 2.63
N HIS A 16 -6.21 12.56 2.70
CA HIS A 16 -6.71 12.04 3.98
C HIS A 16 -5.65 11.21 4.69
N LEU A 17 -5.08 10.21 3.99
CA LEU A 17 -4.12 9.29 4.60
C LEU A 17 -2.80 9.99 4.96
N SER A 18 -2.36 10.96 4.16
CA SER A 18 -1.16 11.72 4.48
C SER A 18 -1.28 12.50 5.79
N LYS A 19 -2.49 12.98 6.10
CA LYS A 19 -2.74 13.70 7.35
C LYS A 19 -2.78 12.79 8.57
N ILE A 20 -3.42 11.63 8.44
CA ILE A 20 -3.61 10.74 9.59
C ILE A 20 -2.41 9.87 9.89
N THR A 21 -1.56 9.60 8.92
CA THR A 21 -0.34 8.81 9.15
C THR A 21 0.75 9.60 9.89
N GLY A 22 0.68 10.92 9.83
CA GLY A 22 1.48 11.82 10.67
C GLY A 22 2.98 11.58 10.64
N GLY A 23 3.60 11.48 9.46
CA GLY A 23 5.01 11.20 9.41
C GLY A 23 5.54 11.25 7.99
N MET A 24 6.50 10.37 7.72
CA MET A 24 7.05 10.26 6.39
C MET A 24 6.01 9.60 5.47
N PHE A 25 5.63 10.30 4.41
CA PHE A 25 4.60 9.84 3.48
C PHE A 25 4.91 10.35 2.08
N VAL A 26 4.85 9.47 1.11
CA VAL A 26 4.96 9.85 -0.30
C VAL A 26 3.93 9.08 -1.11
N ALA A 27 3.32 9.75 -2.09
CA ALA A 27 2.39 9.13 -3.02
C ALA A 27 3.05 9.00 -4.39
N VAL A 28 2.95 7.82 -4.97
CA VAL A 28 3.48 7.53 -6.32
C VAL A 28 2.39 6.87 -7.14
N SER A 29 2.51 6.95 -8.46
CA SER A 29 1.46 6.46 -9.37
C SER A 29 1.65 5.02 -9.84
N SER A 30 2.78 4.38 -9.50
CA SER A 30 3.05 3.02 -9.95
C SER A 30 3.96 2.26 -9.00
N SER A 31 3.94 0.94 -9.12
CA SER A 31 4.83 0.08 -8.34
C SER A 31 6.30 0.29 -8.69
N GLN A 32 6.60 0.61 -9.95
CA GLN A 32 7.98 0.90 -10.37
C GLN A 32 8.51 2.17 -9.68
N LYS A 33 7.68 3.20 -9.58
CA LYS A 33 8.05 4.43 -8.86
C LYS A 33 8.21 4.17 -7.36
N ALA A 34 7.34 3.34 -6.79
CA ALA A 34 7.46 2.93 -5.39
C ALA A 34 8.79 2.21 -5.16
N ALA A 35 9.17 1.29 -6.05
CA ALA A 35 10.42 0.56 -5.93
C ALA A 35 11.64 1.49 -5.89
N LYS A 36 11.65 2.52 -6.71
CA LYS A 36 12.74 3.51 -6.70
C LYS A 36 12.85 4.23 -5.36
N VAL A 37 11.72 4.61 -4.77
CA VAL A 37 11.70 5.25 -3.45
C VAL A 37 12.21 4.27 -2.39
N ILE A 38 11.70 3.05 -2.38
CA ILE A 38 12.07 2.03 -1.40
C ILE A 38 13.56 1.73 -1.47
N ASP A 39 14.12 1.54 -2.67
CA ASP A 39 15.54 1.25 -2.84
C ASP A 39 16.44 2.35 -2.27
N GLY A 40 15.95 3.59 -2.25
CA GLY A 40 16.69 4.71 -1.70
C GLY A 40 16.64 4.85 -0.17
N ILE A 41 15.65 4.25 0.50
CA ILE A 41 15.40 4.50 1.93
C ILE A 41 15.32 3.24 2.80
N ARG A 42 15.25 2.03 2.22
CA ARG A 42 14.95 0.79 2.95
C ARG A 42 15.90 0.46 4.10
N GLU A 43 17.11 0.97 4.07
CA GLU A 43 18.08 0.73 5.13
C GLU A 43 17.87 1.61 6.35
N ARG A 44 17.14 2.72 6.18
CA ARG A 44 16.90 3.70 7.24
C ARG A 44 15.52 3.63 7.86
N TYR A 45 14.54 3.07 7.12
CA TYR A 45 13.12 3.11 7.50
C TYR A 45 12.47 1.75 7.39
N ASN A 46 11.50 1.53 8.26
CA ASN A 46 10.51 0.46 8.05
C ASN A 46 9.48 0.96 7.04
N ILE A 47 9.22 0.16 6.03
CA ILE A 47 8.36 0.56 4.91
C ILE A 47 6.96 -0.03 5.05
N SER A 48 5.96 0.83 4.96
CA SER A 48 4.55 0.44 4.87
C SER A 48 3.99 0.92 3.53
N ILE A 49 3.59 -0.01 2.69
CA ILE A 49 2.99 0.29 1.39
C ILE A 49 1.48 0.33 1.53
N LEU A 50 0.86 1.41 1.07
CA LEU A 50 -0.58 1.56 0.98
C LEU A 50 -0.96 1.47 -0.49
N TYR A 51 -1.51 0.32 -0.89
CA TYR A 51 -1.83 0.05 -2.29
C TYR A 51 -3.31 0.33 -2.56
N GLU A 52 -3.59 1.28 -3.43
CA GLU A 52 -4.96 1.61 -3.83
C GLU A 52 -5.49 0.54 -4.78
N GLN A 53 -6.55 -0.15 -4.37
CA GLN A 53 -7.17 -1.18 -5.20
C GLN A 53 -7.69 -0.57 -6.50
N THR A 54 -7.41 -1.26 -7.61
CA THR A 54 -7.97 -0.90 -8.91
C THR A 54 -9.12 -1.86 -9.28
N ASP A 55 -9.74 -1.62 -10.42
CA ASP A 55 -10.82 -2.48 -10.92
C ASP A 55 -10.29 -3.79 -11.54
N VAL A 56 -8.98 -3.91 -11.70
CA VAL A 56 -8.36 -5.06 -12.35
C VAL A 56 -7.55 -5.86 -11.32
N ARG A 57 -8.23 -6.83 -10.69
CA ARG A 57 -7.63 -7.69 -9.65
C ARG A 57 -6.32 -8.35 -10.09
N GLU A 58 -6.29 -8.88 -11.30
CA GLU A 58 -5.12 -9.59 -11.80
C GLU A 58 -3.91 -8.65 -11.89
N ALA A 59 -4.12 -7.44 -12.36
CA ALA A 59 -3.05 -6.44 -12.44
C ALA A 59 -2.58 -6.04 -11.05
N ASP A 60 -3.51 -5.82 -10.11
CA ASP A 60 -3.17 -5.52 -8.71
C ASP A 60 -2.32 -6.63 -8.10
N CYS A 61 -2.73 -7.88 -8.29
CA CYS A 61 -2.03 -9.02 -7.70
C CYS A 61 -0.63 -9.20 -8.30
N ILE A 62 -0.46 -8.94 -9.59
CA ILE A 62 0.86 -8.99 -10.24
C ILE A 62 1.79 -7.94 -9.63
N GLU A 63 1.33 -6.72 -9.48
CA GLU A 63 2.13 -5.63 -8.91
C GLU A 63 2.46 -5.87 -7.44
N ILE A 64 1.48 -6.31 -6.65
CA ILE A 64 1.68 -6.62 -5.24
C ILE A 64 2.68 -7.78 -5.08
N SER A 65 2.55 -8.82 -5.90
CA SER A 65 3.49 -9.94 -5.88
C SER A 65 4.92 -9.52 -6.22
N TYR A 66 5.06 -8.62 -7.19
CA TYR A 66 6.36 -8.05 -7.54
C TYR A 66 6.99 -7.34 -6.34
N LEU A 67 6.23 -6.49 -5.67
CA LEU A 67 6.71 -5.76 -4.49
C LEU A 67 7.05 -6.72 -3.34
N ARG A 68 6.22 -7.74 -3.11
CA ARG A 68 6.43 -8.71 -2.06
C ARG A 68 7.70 -9.53 -2.28
N LYS A 69 7.95 -9.95 -3.51
CA LYS A 69 9.16 -10.72 -3.83
C LYS A 69 10.41 -9.88 -3.73
N ARG A 70 10.34 -8.63 -4.17
CA ARG A 70 11.48 -7.72 -4.14
C ARG A 70 11.78 -7.23 -2.72
N TYR A 71 10.74 -7.03 -1.91
CA TYR A 71 10.85 -6.49 -0.55
C TYR A 71 10.09 -7.37 0.45
N PRO A 72 10.69 -8.49 0.88
CA PRO A 72 9.97 -9.46 1.73
C PRO A 72 9.51 -8.91 3.08
N ARG A 73 10.14 -7.85 3.58
CA ARG A 73 9.88 -7.33 4.92
C ARG A 73 8.92 -6.15 4.96
N VAL A 74 8.52 -5.60 3.83
CA VAL A 74 7.60 -4.46 3.84
C VAL A 74 6.21 -4.91 4.27
N TYR A 75 5.46 -4.00 4.88
CA TYR A 75 4.07 -4.23 5.23
C TYR A 75 3.21 -3.69 4.09
N ILE A 76 2.32 -4.50 3.55
CA ILE A 76 1.46 -4.11 2.42
C ILE A 76 0.02 -4.08 2.88
N THR A 77 -0.61 -2.91 2.81
CA THR A 77 -2.01 -2.69 3.11
C THR A 77 -2.75 -2.38 1.81
N LEU A 78 -3.83 -3.12 1.56
CA LEU A 78 -4.72 -2.84 0.44
C LEU A 78 -5.76 -1.82 0.88
N ILE A 79 -5.83 -0.69 0.19
CA ILE A 79 -6.85 0.33 0.45
C ILE A 79 -8.05 0.02 -0.44
N THR A 80 -9.17 -0.34 0.18
CA THR A 80 -10.37 -0.78 -0.53
C THR A 80 -11.63 -0.43 0.25
N GLU A 81 -12.67 0.02 -0.45
CA GLU A 81 -13.96 0.31 0.16
C GLU A 81 -14.74 -0.95 0.51
N ALA A 82 -14.67 -1.94 -0.37
CA ALA A 82 -15.40 -3.20 -0.18
C ALA A 82 -14.65 -4.32 -0.88
N LEU A 83 -14.02 -5.18 -0.11
CA LEU A 83 -13.33 -6.33 -0.65
C LEU A 83 -14.29 -7.51 -0.71
N LYS A 84 -14.57 -7.97 -1.92
CA LYS A 84 -15.40 -9.16 -2.13
C LYS A 84 -14.66 -10.38 -1.57
N THR A 85 -15.40 -11.24 -0.86
CA THR A 85 -14.84 -12.44 -0.25
C THR A 85 -14.08 -13.31 -1.26
N GLU A 86 -14.61 -13.43 -2.47
CA GLU A 86 -14.00 -14.21 -3.55
C GLU A 86 -12.64 -13.69 -4.00
N ASN A 87 -12.37 -12.38 -3.82
CA ASN A 87 -11.11 -11.76 -4.21
C ASN A 87 -10.08 -11.74 -3.07
N ARG A 88 -10.55 -11.87 -1.84
CA ARG A 88 -9.71 -11.76 -0.64
C ARG A 88 -8.52 -12.72 -0.68
N LYS A 89 -8.77 -13.97 -1.02
CA LYS A 89 -7.74 -15.01 -1.08
C LYS A 89 -6.63 -14.63 -2.07
N ASN A 90 -7.02 -14.09 -3.23
CA ASN A 90 -6.06 -13.72 -4.27
C ASN A 90 -5.13 -12.61 -3.80
N TYR A 91 -5.64 -11.59 -3.13
CA TYR A 91 -4.83 -10.50 -2.61
C TYR A 91 -3.91 -10.98 -1.47
N LEU A 92 -4.42 -11.83 -0.59
CA LEU A 92 -3.60 -12.40 0.48
C LEU A 92 -2.45 -13.25 -0.08
N GLN A 93 -2.72 -14.08 -1.08
CA GLN A 93 -1.70 -14.88 -1.74
C GLN A 93 -0.67 -14.03 -2.48
N ALA A 94 -1.07 -12.89 -3.01
CA ALA A 94 -0.15 -11.95 -3.66
C ALA A 94 0.80 -11.30 -2.67
N GLY A 95 0.43 -11.19 -1.39
CA GLY A 95 1.32 -10.66 -0.37
C GLY A 95 0.75 -9.53 0.48
N VAL A 96 -0.56 -9.25 0.39
CA VAL A 96 -1.21 -8.25 1.23
C VAL A 96 -1.25 -8.72 2.68
N ASN A 97 -0.86 -7.85 3.61
CA ASN A 97 -0.89 -8.14 5.05
C ASN A 97 -2.21 -7.72 5.69
N ASN A 98 -2.83 -6.65 5.20
CA ASN A 98 -4.02 -6.08 5.81
C ASN A 98 -4.83 -5.30 4.78
N THR A 99 -6.09 -5.01 5.12
CA THR A 99 -6.95 -4.15 4.31
C THR A 99 -7.48 -3.02 5.16
N LEU A 100 -7.58 -1.82 4.60
CA LEU A 100 -8.16 -0.66 5.27
C LEU A 100 -9.09 0.08 4.31
N PRO A 101 -10.15 0.71 4.84
CA PRO A 101 -11.02 1.54 4.01
C PRO A 101 -10.33 2.87 3.67
N PRO A 102 -10.73 3.54 2.58
CA PRO A 102 -10.17 4.85 2.21
C PRO A 102 -10.37 5.93 3.28
N HIS A 103 -11.42 5.77 4.11
CA HIS A 103 -11.75 6.69 5.19
C HIS A 103 -11.20 6.23 6.55
N ALA A 104 -10.15 5.42 6.54
CA ALA A 104 -9.53 4.92 7.77
C ALA A 104 -9.19 6.04 8.74
N GLU A 105 -9.32 5.75 10.03
CA GLU A 105 -8.98 6.68 11.09
C GLU A 105 -7.57 6.40 11.62
N GLU A 106 -7.01 7.36 12.35
CA GLU A 106 -5.64 7.27 12.84
C GLU A 106 -5.38 5.99 13.65
N GLU A 107 -6.34 5.58 14.47
CA GLU A 107 -6.22 4.37 15.31
C GLU A 107 -5.99 3.09 14.50
N MET A 108 -6.42 3.07 13.26
CA MET A 108 -6.28 1.88 12.40
C MET A 108 -4.84 1.65 11.94
N PHE A 109 -3.95 2.62 12.15
CA PHE A 109 -2.54 2.55 11.77
C PHE A 109 -1.60 2.24 12.93
N ILE A 110 -2.12 1.96 14.10
CA ILE A 110 -1.31 1.68 15.29
C ILE A 110 -1.01 0.20 15.46
#